data_9dfdaff7dccdee80760cd05997d0e4aa
#
_entry.id   9dfdaff7dccdee80760cd05997d0e4aa
#
_cell.length_a   1.000
_cell.length_b   1.000
_cell.length_c   1.000
_cell.angle_alpha   90.00
_cell.angle_beta   90.00
_cell.angle_gamma   90.00
#
_symmetry.space_group_name_H-M   'P 1'
#
loop_
_entity.id
_entity.type
_entity.pdbx_description
1 polymer ?
#
loop_
_entity_poly.entity_id
_entity_poly.type
_entity_poly.pdbx_seq_one_letter_code
_entity_poly.pdbx_strand_id
1 'polypeptide(L)'
;FSLGMKQRLGIAIALLSKPDLMILDEPINGLDPVGIKEFRQMVQRLNEELRMTFIISSHILSELYLVGTRFGIIEQGRLIREISKSEFEEQSEDYIVLKTSKLEEASRLIHDQLNYRIKVVNASDEIHIFTHSHQISKIVEELVGAGLPVQEIYYARQNLENFFTDLVE
;
A
#
# COMPACT_ATOMS: atom_id res chain seq x y z
N PHE A 1 -21.94 -8.48 -24.16
CA PHE A 1 -20.55 -8.20 -23.72
C PHE A 1 -20.55 -7.86 -22.22
N SER A 2 -19.74 -8.58 -21.43
CA SER A 2 -19.48 -8.20 -20.04
C SER A 2 -18.72 -6.86 -19.97
N LEU A 3 -18.73 -6.20 -18.81
CA LEU A 3 -17.96 -4.97 -18.61
C LEU A 3 -16.48 -5.17 -18.96
N GLY A 4 -15.88 -6.26 -18.47
CA GLY A 4 -14.49 -6.60 -18.78
C GLY A 4 -14.21 -6.84 -20.28
N MET A 5 -15.15 -7.42 -21.01
CA MET A 5 -15.01 -7.56 -22.47
C MET A 5 -15.04 -6.22 -23.20
N LYS A 6 -15.91 -5.30 -22.77
CA LYS A 6 -15.96 -3.93 -23.32
C LYS A 6 -14.66 -3.18 -23.07
N GLN A 7 -14.12 -3.32 -21.88
CA GLN A 7 -12.88 -2.68 -21.46
C GLN A 7 -11.66 -3.20 -22.23
N ARG A 8 -11.53 -4.51 -22.36
CA ARG A 8 -10.48 -5.12 -23.22
C ARG A 8 -10.59 -4.68 -24.67
N LEU A 9 -11.80 -4.59 -25.21
CA LEU A 9 -12.03 -4.11 -26.56
C LEU A 9 -11.62 -2.63 -26.70
N GLY A 10 -11.97 -1.78 -25.73
CA GLY A 10 -11.57 -0.37 -25.71
C GLY A 10 -10.05 -0.19 -25.72
N ILE A 11 -9.34 -0.95 -24.89
CA ILE A 11 -7.88 -0.95 -24.86
C ILE A 11 -7.30 -1.45 -26.19
N ALA A 12 -7.84 -2.53 -26.75
CA ALA A 12 -7.40 -3.06 -28.04
C ALA A 12 -7.58 -2.03 -29.18
N ILE A 13 -8.69 -1.30 -29.20
CA ILE A 13 -8.91 -0.21 -30.18
C ILE A 13 -7.89 0.91 -30.00
N ALA A 14 -7.63 1.34 -28.76
CA ALA A 14 -6.64 2.38 -28.46
C ALA A 14 -5.22 1.98 -28.89
N LEU A 15 -4.88 0.69 -28.81
CA LEU A 15 -3.58 0.14 -29.23
C LEU A 15 -3.39 0.11 -30.75
N LEU A 16 -4.45 0.19 -31.56
CA LEU A 16 -4.34 0.15 -33.05
C LEU A 16 -3.49 1.30 -33.58
N SER A 17 -3.51 2.45 -32.93
CA SER A 17 -2.71 3.62 -33.34
C SER A 17 -1.23 3.53 -32.94
N LYS A 18 -0.83 2.48 -32.19
CA LYS A 18 0.52 2.32 -31.63
C LYS A 18 1.01 3.57 -30.88
N PRO A 19 0.28 4.03 -29.85
CA PRO A 19 0.63 5.27 -29.17
C PRO A 19 1.89 5.10 -28.32
N ASP A 20 2.68 6.16 -28.17
CA ASP A 20 3.80 6.21 -27.23
C ASP A 20 3.33 6.38 -25.79
N LEU A 21 2.16 7.02 -25.59
CA LEU A 21 1.53 7.27 -24.30
C LEU A 21 0.07 6.82 -24.33
N MET A 22 -0.32 6.05 -23.32
CA MET A 22 -1.71 5.65 -23.09
C MET A 22 -2.20 6.13 -21.74
N ILE A 23 -3.35 6.78 -21.71
CA ILE A 23 -4.02 7.22 -20.49
C ILE A 23 -5.22 6.32 -20.26
N LEU A 24 -5.27 5.66 -19.10
CA LEU A 24 -6.30 4.71 -18.71
C LEU A 24 -6.95 5.18 -17.41
N ASP A 25 -8.24 5.46 -17.48
CA ASP A 25 -9.05 5.85 -16.33
C ASP A 25 -9.79 4.64 -15.77
N GLU A 26 -9.48 4.27 -14.52
CA GLU A 26 -10.04 3.12 -13.79
C GLU A 26 -10.07 1.80 -14.61
N PRO A 27 -8.98 1.39 -15.28
CA PRO A 27 -9.01 0.31 -16.27
C PRO A 27 -9.28 -1.08 -15.68
N ILE A 28 -9.12 -1.26 -14.38
CA ILE A 28 -9.34 -2.54 -13.68
C ILE A 28 -10.71 -2.62 -13.00
N ASN A 29 -11.47 -1.53 -13.02
CA ASN A 29 -12.78 -1.49 -12.36
C ASN A 29 -13.76 -2.47 -13.03
N GLY A 30 -14.34 -3.36 -12.22
CA GLY A 30 -15.29 -4.38 -12.70
C GLY A 30 -14.65 -5.57 -13.43
N LEU A 31 -13.34 -5.71 -13.39
CA LEU A 31 -12.65 -6.94 -13.78
C LEU A 31 -12.66 -7.93 -12.60
N ASP A 32 -12.71 -9.22 -12.95
CA ASP A 32 -12.46 -10.29 -12.00
C ASP A 32 -10.94 -10.43 -11.69
N PRO A 33 -10.53 -11.16 -10.65
CA PRO A 33 -9.11 -11.31 -10.30
C PRO A 33 -8.23 -11.83 -11.44
N VAL A 34 -8.77 -12.67 -12.30
CA VAL A 34 -8.05 -13.18 -13.48
C VAL A 34 -7.84 -12.06 -14.50
N GLY A 35 -8.89 -11.27 -14.76
CA GLY A 35 -8.83 -10.13 -15.66
C GLY A 35 -7.86 -9.04 -15.18
N ILE A 36 -7.79 -8.78 -13.87
CA ILE A 36 -6.83 -7.84 -13.29
C ILE A 36 -5.39 -8.33 -13.52
N LYS A 37 -5.13 -9.62 -13.28
CA LYS A 37 -3.82 -10.22 -13.54
C LYS A 37 -3.41 -10.12 -15.01
N GLU A 38 -4.33 -10.42 -15.94
CA GLU A 38 -4.08 -10.32 -17.38
C GLU A 38 -3.82 -8.87 -17.81
N PHE A 39 -4.57 -7.91 -17.25
CA PHE A 39 -4.34 -6.48 -17.49
C PHE A 39 -2.93 -6.06 -17.05
N ARG A 40 -2.49 -6.43 -15.87
CA ARG A 40 -1.13 -6.14 -15.38
C ARG A 40 -0.07 -6.69 -16.33
N GLN A 41 -0.19 -7.96 -16.69
CA GLN A 41 0.76 -8.60 -17.62
C GLN A 41 0.80 -7.89 -18.98
N MET A 42 -0.35 -7.47 -19.47
CA MET A 42 -0.44 -6.70 -20.72
C MET A 42 0.29 -5.36 -20.61
N VAL A 43 0.04 -4.57 -19.55
CA VAL A 43 0.70 -3.27 -19.34
C VAL A 43 2.21 -3.44 -19.25
N GLN A 44 2.68 -4.39 -18.43
CA GLN A 44 4.12 -4.67 -18.26
C GLN A 44 4.76 -5.06 -19.60
N ARG A 45 4.15 -5.98 -20.32
CA ARG A 45 4.64 -6.42 -21.63
C ARG A 45 4.72 -5.29 -22.65
N LEU A 46 3.67 -4.46 -22.77
CA LEU A 46 3.66 -3.33 -23.71
C LEU A 46 4.70 -2.26 -23.34
N ASN A 47 4.92 -2.03 -22.05
CA ASN A 47 5.97 -1.13 -21.59
C ASN A 47 7.38 -1.69 -21.89
N GLU A 48 7.63 -2.96 -21.63
CA GLU A 48 8.94 -3.60 -21.84
C GLU A 48 9.27 -3.77 -23.31
N GLU A 49 8.33 -4.32 -24.12
CA GLU A 49 8.56 -4.66 -25.52
C GLU A 49 8.46 -3.45 -26.46
N LEU A 50 7.47 -2.56 -26.20
CA LEU A 50 7.18 -1.43 -27.09
C LEU A 50 7.59 -0.07 -26.52
N ARG A 51 8.15 -0.03 -25.30
CA ARG A 51 8.53 1.21 -24.59
C ARG A 51 7.37 2.19 -24.41
N MET A 52 6.15 1.67 -24.38
CA MET A 52 4.94 2.46 -24.23
C MET A 52 4.84 3.00 -22.80
N THR A 53 4.50 4.27 -22.67
CA THR A 53 4.25 4.91 -21.36
C THR A 53 2.77 4.81 -21.01
N PHE A 54 2.47 4.56 -19.73
CA PHE A 54 1.10 4.50 -19.23
C PHE A 54 0.88 5.52 -18.11
N ILE A 55 -0.25 6.21 -18.15
CA ILE A 55 -0.83 6.92 -17.01
C ILE A 55 -2.11 6.19 -16.64
N ILE A 56 -2.18 5.69 -15.41
CA ILE A 56 -3.29 4.85 -14.94
C ILE A 56 -3.87 5.48 -13.68
N SER A 57 -5.16 5.80 -13.69
CA SER A 57 -5.90 6.13 -12.47
C SER A 57 -6.49 4.86 -11.86
N SER A 58 -6.49 4.75 -10.54
CA SER A 58 -7.23 3.72 -9.82
C SER A 58 -7.42 4.12 -8.36
N HIS A 59 -8.51 3.65 -7.76
CA HIS A 59 -8.73 3.69 -6.32
C HIS A 59 -8.24 2.42 -5.61
N ILE A 60 -7.76 1.41 -6.36
CA ILE A 60 -7.21 0.16 -5.81
C ILE A 60 -5.68 0.28 -5.80
N LEU A 61 -5.16 0.87 -4.73
CA LEU A 61 -3.74 1.22 -4.60
C LEU A 61 -2.81 -0.01 -4.64
N SER A 62 -3.24 -1.13 -4.06
CA SER A 62 -2.49 -2.39 -4.11
C SER A 62 -2.24 -2.89 -5.54
N GLU A 63 -3.20 -2.71 -6.44
CA GLU A 63 -3.04 -3.09 -7.84
C GLU A 63 -2.17 -2.10 -8.62
N LEU A 64 -2.30 -0.79 -8.34
CA LEU A 64 -1.41 0.22 -8.92
C LEU A 64 0.04 -0.03 -8.52
N TYR A 65 0.31 -0.41 -7.27
CA TYR A 65 1.66 -0.69 -6.80
C TYR A 65 2.35 -1.81 -7.58
N LEU A 66 1.57 -2.79 -8.07
CA LEU A 66 2.12 -3.92 -8.82
C LEU A 66 2.56 -3.57 -10.24
N VAL A 67 2.06 -2.46 -10.80
CA VAL A 67 2.39 -2.03 -12.19
C VAL A 67 3.10 -0.67 -12.25
N GLY A 68 2.82 0.21 -11.28
CA GLY A 68 3.34 1.58 -11.27
C GLY A 68 4.84 1.62 -10.95
N THR A 69 5.54 2.53 -11.60
CA THR A 69 6.93 2.90 -11.30
C THR A 69 7.03 4.25 -10.60
N ARG A 70 6.00 5.09 -10.77
CA ARG A 70 5.82 6.39 -10.11
C ARG A 70 4.36 6.56 -9.74
N PHE A 71 4.10 7.25 -8.64
CA PHE A 71 2.75 7.47 -8.10
C PHE A 71 2.53 8.97 -7.91
N GLY A 72 1.40 9.46 -8.37
CA GLY A 72 0.94 10.83 -8.17
C GLY A 72 -0.33 10.84 -7.33
N ILE A 73 -0.35 11.65 -6.29
CA ILE A 73 -1.51 11.84 -5.43
C ILE A 73 -2.23 13.11 -5.88
N ILE A 74 -3.50 12.96 -6.24
CA ILE A 74 -4.33 14.08 -6.67
C ILE A 74 -5.44 14.28 -5.63
N GLU A 75 -5.53 15.48 -5.11
CA GLU A 75 -6.60 15.92 -4.21
C GLU A 75 -7.16 17.25 -4.69
N GLN A 76 -8.48 17.38 -4.75
CA GLN A 76 -9.19 18.58 -5.20
C GLN A 76 -8.68 19.14 -6.54
N GLY A 77 -8.29 18.25 -7.48
CA GLY A 77 -7.79 18.63 -8.79
C GLY A 77 -6.33 19.10 -8.82
N ARG A 78 -5.59 18.94 -7.73
CA ARG A 78 -4.18 19.33 -7.63
C ARG A 78 -3.31 18.11 -7.37
N LEU A 79 -2.15 18.06 -8.01
CA LEU A 79 -1.12 17.08 -7.69
C LEU A 79 -0.46 17.49 -6.36
N ILE A 80 -0.75 16.75 -5.29
CA ILE A 80 -0.23 17.01 -3.95
C ILE A 80 1.20 16.53 -3.82
N ARG A 81 1.46 15.32 -4.33
CA ARG A 81 2.77 14.69 -4.25
C ARG A 81 3.00 13.75 -5.42
N GLU A 82 4.24 13.63 -5.82
CA GLU A 82 4.74 12.60 -6.72
C GLU A 82 5.86 11.84 -6.02
N ILE A 83 5.88 10.52 -6.14
CA ILE A 83 6.89 9.65 -5.53
C ILE A 83 7.19 8.49 -6.47
N SER A 84 8.45 8.13 -6.63
CA SER A 84 8.83 6.91 -7.32
C SER A 84 8.59 5.67 -6.44
N LYS A 85 8.46 4.51 -7.07
CA LYS A 85 8.34 3.24 -6.33
C LYS A 85 9.54 2.99 -5.43
N SER A 86 10.75 3.28 -5.90
CA SER A 86 11.98 3.13 -5.11
C SER A 86 12.00 4.05 -3.90
N GLU A 87 11.63 5.33 -4.06
CA GLU A 87 11.54 6.27 -2.94
C GLU A 87 10.47 5.85 -1.93
N PHE A 88 9.33 5.31 -2.41
CA PHE A 88 8.31 4.75 -1.52
C PHE A 88 8.85 3.56 -0.73
N GLU A 89 9.52 2.62 -1.39
CA GLU A 89 10.11 1.43 -0.75
C GLU A 89 11.21 1.80 0.27
N GLU A 90 12.01 2.83 -0.01
CA GLU A 90 13.02 3.36 0.92
C GLU A 90 12.38 4.07 2.14
N GLN A 91 11.26 4.75 1.95
CA GLN A 91 10.53 5.43 3.02
C GLN A 91 9.57 4.51 3.78
N SER A 92 9.26 3.34 3.23
CA SER A 92 8.39 2.35 3.86
C SER A 92 9.13 1.62 4.96
N GLU A 93 8.83 1.97 6.19
CA GLU A 93 9.35 1.25 7.34
C GLU A 93 8.45 0.08 7.70
N ASP A 94 9.06 -1.06 7.90
CA ASP A 94 8.38 -2.22 8.46
C ASP A 94 8.06 -1.95 9.95
N TYR A 95 6.92 -2.41 10.41
CA TYR A 95 6.50 -2.26 11.78
C TYR A 95 5.74 -3.47 12.31
N ILE A 96 5.68 -3.59 13.62
CA ILE A 96 4.85 -4.58 14.30
C ILE A 96 3.58 -3.87 14.76
N VAL A 97 2.42 -4.46 14.47
CA VAL A 97 1.14 -4.02 14.98
C VAL A 97 0.86 -4.79 16.26
N LEU A 98 0.59 -4.06 17.34
CA LEU A 98 0.12 -4.60 18.61
C LEU A 98 -1.29 -4.08 18.88
N LYS A 99 -2.26 -4.98 19.11
CA LYS A 99 -3.58 -4.65 19.65
C LYS A 99 -3.64 -5.02 21.13
N THR A 100 -4.08 -4.07 21.94
CA THR A 100 -4.20 -4.24 23.38
C THR A 100 -5.30 -3.35 23.94
N SER A 101 -6.00 -3.82 24.96
CA SER A 101 -6.96 -3.00 25.70
C SER A 101 -6.33 -1.98 26.65
N LYS A 102 -5.00 -1.99 26.78
CA LYS A 102 -4.23 -1.09 27.67
C LYS A 102 -3.18 -0.30 26.88
N LEU A 103 -3.67 0.54 25.96
CA LEU A 103 -2.83 1.30 25.03
C LEU A 103 -1.77 2.16 25.74
N GLU A 104 -2.17 2.93 26.74
CA GLU A 104 -1.25 3.87 27.41
C GLU A 104 -0.12 3.14 28.13
N GLU A 105 -0.45 2.10 28.92
CA GLU A 105 0.56 1.35 29.67
C GLU A 105 1.51 0.60 28.72
N ALA A 106 0.96 -0.02 27.67
CA ALA A 106 1.75 -0.71 26.66
C ALA A 106 2.65 0.26 25.88
N SER A 107 2.13 1.44 25.50
CA SER A 107 2.90 2.47 24.83
C SER A 107 4.09 2.95 25.65
N ARG A 108 3.88 3.21 26.96
CA ARG A 108 4.95 3.61 27.87
C ARG A 108 6.03 2.52 28.00
N LEU A 109 5.63 1.26 28.19
CA LEU A 109 6.58 0.17 28.29
C LEU A 109 7.41 0.04 27.01
N ILE A 110 6.77 0.05 25.85
CA ILE A 110 7.44 -0.13 24.54
C ILE A 110 8.35 1.06 24.23
N HIS A 111 7.89 2.29 24.46
CA HIS A 111 8.67 3.49 24.17
C HIS A 111 9.77 3.71 25.22
N ASP A 112 9.42 3.72 26.51
CA ASP A 112 10.32 4.19 27.57
C ASP A 112 11.30 3.10 28.04
N GLN A 113 10.87 1.84 28.07
CA GLN A 113 11.70 0.73 28.56
C GLN A 113 12.39 -0.04 27.43
N LEU A 114 11.68 -0.32 26.34
CA LEU A 114 12.25 -1.04 25.19
C LEU A 114 12.91 -0.11 24.15
N ASN A 115 12.69 1.21 24.27
CA ASN A 115 13.28 2.25 23.41
C ASN A 115 12.94 2.05 21.92
N TYR A 116 11.71 1.59 21.62
CA TYR A 116 11.22 1.52 20.25
C TYR A 116 10.44 2.79 19.89
N ARG A 117 10.58 3.24 18.63
CA ARG A 117 9.72 4.27 18.07
C ARG A 117 8.33 3.67 17.86
N ILE A 118 7.28 4.38 18.30
CA ILE A 118 5.89 3.93 18.20
C ILE A 118 5.00 5.01 17.58
N LYS A 119 3.90 4.58 16.96
CA LYS A 119 2.74 5.40 16.57
C LYS A 119 1.49 4.76 17.16
N VAL A 120 0.72 5.49 17.94
CA VAL A 120 -0.55 5.01 18.50
C VAL A 120 -1.68 5.37 17.55
N VAL A 121 -2.50 4.37 17.19
CA VAL A 121 -3.67 4.53 16.32
C VAL A 121 -4.92 4.31 17.17
N ASN A 122 -5.44 5.39 17.74
CA ASN A 122 -6.57 5.33 18.69
C ASN A 122 -7.87 4.81 18.08
N ALA A 123 -8.07 4.97 16.75
CA ALA A 123 -9.29 4.53 16.08
C ALA A 123 -9.43 3.01 16.02
N SER A 124 -8.34 2.25 16.09
CA SER A 124 -8.30 0.79 16.01
C SER A 124 -7.72 0.10 17.24
N ASP A 125 -7.43 0.85 18.31
CA ASP A 125 -6.75 0.35 19.51
C ASP A 125 -5.42 -0.35 19.22
N GLU A 126 -4.64 0.22 18.28
CA GLU A 126 -3.38 -0.34 17.80
C GLU A 126 -2.17 0.52 18.16
N ILE A 127 -1.05 -0.15 18.38
CA ILE A 127 0.27 0.48 18.51
C ILE A 127 1.12 -0.06 17.36
N HIS A 128 1.60 0.83 16.49
CA HIS A 128 2.59 0.50 15.48
C HIS A 128 3.98 0.68 16.07
N ILE A 129 4.76 -0.39 16.12
CA ILE A 129 6.10 -0.43 16.71
C ILE A 129 7.10 -0.57 15.56
N PHE A 130 7.89 0.47 15.30
CA PHE A 130 8.83 0.50 14.17
C PHE A 130 10.09 -0.30 14.51
N THR A 131 10.04 -1.59 14.17
CA THR A 131 11.13 -2.56 14.37
C THR A 131 10.92 -3.80 13.50
N HIS A 132 11.89 -4.70 13.50
CA HIS A 132 11.87 -5.90 12.68
C HIS A 132 11.07 -7.05 13.32
N SER A 133 10.54 -7.95 12.47
CA SER A 133 9.68 -9.08 12.87
C SER A 133 10.30 -9.99 13.95
N HIS A 134 11.62 -10.16 13.98
CA HIS A 134 12.30 -11.00 14.97
C HIS A 134 12.22 -10.46 16.41
N GLN A 135 11.77 -9.21 16.60
CA GLN A 135 11.58 -8.61 17.92
C GLN A 135 10.22 -8.94 18.55
N ILE A 136 9.29 -9.57 17.81
CA ILE A 136 7.94 -9.90 18.31
C ILE A 136 8.02 -10.69 19.63
N SER A 137 8.83 -11.75 19.67
CA SER A 137 8.93 -12.61 20.87
C SER A 137 9.37 -11.82 22.10
N LYS A 138 10.37 -10.96 21.95
CA LYS A 138 10.87 -10.10 23.04
C LYS A 138 9.79 -9.13 23.52
N ILE A 139 9.10 -8.47 22.60
CA ILE A 139 8.02 -7.53 22.92
C ILE A 139 6.90 -8.23 23.69
N VAL A 140 6.51 -9.43 23.24
CA VAL A 140 5.48 -10.24 23.92
C VAL A 140 5.91 -10.63 25.33
N GLU A 141 7.15 -11.10 25.52
CA GLU A 141 7.69 -11.47 26.83
C GLU A 141 7.62 -10.30 27.82
N GLU A 142 8.03 -9.10 27.40
CA GLU A 142 8.02 -7.92 28.25
C GLU A 142 6.60 -7.46 28.58
N LEU A 143 5.68 -7.46 27.60
CA LEU A 143 4.28 -7.09 27.82
C LEU A 143 3.59 -8.06 28.79
N VAL A 144 3.75 -9.37 28.58
CA VAL A 144 3.16 -10.41 29.43
C VAL A 144 3.79 -10.38 30.82
N GLY A 145 5.12 -10.18 30.92
CA GLY A 145 5.83 -10.03 32.19
C GLY A 145 5.33 -8.83 32.99
N ALA A 146 4.90 -7.77 32.36
CA ALA A 146 4.29 -6.59 32.97
C ALA A 146 2.78 -6.74 33.25
N GLY A 147 2.17 -7.89 32.95
CA GLY A 147 0.73 -8.13 33.11
C GLY A 147 -0.14 -7.35 32.10
N LEU A 148 0.41 -6.98 30.96
CA LEU A 148 -0.31 -6.29 29.90
C LEU A 148 -0.89 -7.29 28.89
N PRO A 149 -2.17 -7.17 28.52
CA PRO A 149 -2.81 -8.09 27.60
C PRO A 149 -2.31 -7.86 26.15
N VAL A 150 -2.00 -8.95 25.46
CA VAL A 150 -1.72 -8.97 24.02
C VAL A 150 -2.90 -9.65 23.35
N GLN A 151 -3.73 -8.88 22.64
CA GLN A 151 -4.88 -9.40 21.89
C GLN A 151 -4.44 -9.93 20.53
N GLU A 152 -3.69 -9.11 19.79
CA GLU A 152 -3.09 -9.48 18.52
C GLU A 152 -1.70 -8.86 18.44
N ILE A 153 -0.77 -9.57 17.83
CA ILE A 153 0.54 -9.02 17.45
C ILE A 153 0.98 -9.66 16.14
N TYR A 154 1.32 -8.82 15.18
CA TYR A 154 1.77 -9.29 13.88
C TYR A 154 2.69 -8.28 13.19
N TYR A 155 3.47 -8.77 12.25
CA TYR A 155 4.36 -7.96 11.45
C TYR A 155 3.61 -7.39 10.23
N ALA A 156 3.72 -6.12 10.03
CA ALA A 156 3.13 -5.40 8.91
C ALA A 156 4.18 -4.60 8.14
N ARG A 157 3.95 -4.46 6.86
CA ARG A 157 4.67 -3.50 6.02
C ARG A 157 3.78 -2.30 5.79
N GLN A 158 4.39 -1.14 5.74
CA GLN A 158 3.67 0.04 5.28
C GLN A 158 3.20 -0.22 3.85
N ASN A 159 1.89 -0.13 3.63
CA ASN A 159 1.31 -0.23 2.30
C ASN A 159 1.04 1.17 1.73
N LEU A 160 0.80 1.25 0.41
CA LEU A 160 0.48 2.52 -0.25
C LEU A 160 -0.74 3.21 0.37
N GLU A 161 -1.74 2.45 0.81
CA GLU A 161 -2.97 3.01 1.38
C GLU A 161 -2.69 3.78 2.65
N ASN A 162 -1.95 3.18 3.60
CA ASN A 162 -1.55 3.84 4.84
C ASN A 162 -0.61 5.03 4.57
N PHE A 163 0.35 4.85 3.65
CA PHE A 163 1.27 5.92 3.27
C PHE A 163 0.54 7.14 2.69
N PHE A 164 -0.47 6.91 1.85
CA PHE A 164 -1.25 7.99 1.25
C PHE A 164 -2.22 8.63 2.23
N THR A 165 -2.84 7.86 3.13
CA THR A 165 -3.68 8.40 4.20
C THR A 165 -2.89 9.33 5.11
N ASP A 166 -1.68 8.94 5.49
CA ASP A 166 -0.77 9.75 6.32
C ASP A 166 -0.30 11.06 5.63
N LEU A 167 -0.43 11.18 4.30
CA LEU A 167 -0.06 12.38 3.55
C LEU A 167 -1.20 13.39 3.38
N VAL A 168 -2.45 12.94 3.54
CA VAL A 168 -3.66 13.76 3.32
C VAL A 168 -4.23 14.26 4.66
N GLU A 169 -3.84 13.67 5.79
CA GLU A 169 -4.10 14.15 7.15
C GLU A 169 -3.10 15.27 7.55
#